data_7b47ecf61782e99519f139760ec2a7e3
#
_entry.id   7b47ecf61782e99519f139760ec2a7e3
#
_cell.length_a   1.000
_cell.length_b   1.000
_cell.length_c   1.000
_cell.angle_alpha   90.00
_cell.angle_beta   90.00
_cell.angle_gamma   90.00
#
_symmetry.space_group_name_H-M   'P 1'
#
loop_
_entity.id
_entity.type
_entity.pdbx_description
1 polymer ?
#
loop_
_entity_poly.entity_id
_entity_poly.type
_entity_poly.pdbx_seq_one_letter_code
_entity_poly.pdbx_strand_id
1 'polypeptide(L)' 'MELKRVSAGNLRGIAYDPARRILRVDVNGTLIDYSGVSEDTWRRLSGSSSMWSYFRDNIEEQYPEQRVR' A
#
# COMPACT_ATOMS: atom_id res chain seq x y z
N MET A 1 -6.06 11.29 4.67
CA MET A 1 -5.72 9.86 4.66
C MET A 1 -4.65 9.60 5.72
N GLU A 2 -4.98 8.76 6.66
CA GLU A 2 -4.13 8.51 7.80
C GLU A 2 -3.46 7.14 7.67
N LEU A 3 -2.14 7.09 7.83
CA LEU A 3 -1.41 5.83 7.71
C LEU A 3 -1.64 4.96 8.94
N LYS A 4 -2.01 3.71 8.71
CA LYS A 4 -2.04 2.70 9.74
C LYS A 4 -0.64 2.12 9.86
N ARG A 5 -0.08 2.17 11.06
CA ARG A 5 1.27 1.65 11.27
C ARG A 5 1.29 0.14 11.19
N VAL A 6 2.23 -0.39 10.41
CA VAL A 6 2.43 -1.82 10.29
C VAL A 6 3.93 -2.10 10.39
N SER A 7 4.27 -3.36 10.61
CA SER A 7 5.65 -3.79 10.65
C SER A 7 5.75 -5.07 9.82
N ALA A 8 6.01 -4.92 8.54
CA ALA A 8 6.03 -6.03 7.61
C ALA A 8 7.12 -5.79 6.58
N GLY A 9 8.26 -6.43 6.76
CA GLY A 9 9.42 -6.22 5.89
C GLY A 9 9.81 -4.75 5.89
N ASN A 10 9.81 -4.14 4.71
CA ASN A 10 10.12 -2.71 4.57
C ASN A 10 8.89 -1.81 4.67
N LEU A 11 7.70 -2.40 4.79
CA LEU A 11 6.47 -1.62 4.98
C LEU A 11 6.37 -1.15 6.41
N ARG A 12 6.18 0.16 6.58
CA ARG A 12 6.02 0.79 7.90
C ARG A 12 4.64 1.37 8.12
N GLY A 13 3.90 1.61 7.04
CA GLY A 13 2.56 2.14 7.15
C GLY A 13 1.80 1.91 5.86
N ILE A 14 0.48 1.82 5.99
CA ILE A 14 -0.40 1.65 4.83
C ILE A 14 -1.66 2.49 5.06
N ALA A 15 -2.22 3.02 3.98
CA ALA A 15 -3.48 3.74 4.02
C ALA A 15 -4.18 3.59 2.68
N TYR A 16 -5.49 3.76 2.68
CA TYR A 16 -6.27 3.62 1.46
C TYR A 16 -7.37 4.66 1.40
N ASP A 17 -7.52 5.24 0.21
CA ASP A 17 -8.60 6.19 -0.08
C ASP A 17 -9.57 5.51 -1.04
N PRO A 18 -10.73 5.02 -0.56
CA PRO A 18 -11.66 4.32 -1.44
C PRO A 18 -12.31 5.22 -2.48
N ALA A 19 -12.42 6.51 -2.22
CA ALA A 19 -13.03 7.44 -3.17
C ALA A 19 -12.14 7.64 -4.40
N ARG A 20 -10.84 7.69 -4.18
CA ARG A 20 -9.86 7.89 -5.25
C ARG A 20 -9.20 6.60 -5.71
N ARG A 21 -9.41 5.52 -4.98
CA ARG A 21 -8.77 4.22 -5.19
C ARG A 21 -7.26 4.33 -5.15
N ILE A 22 -6.77 5.09 -4.19
CA ILE A 22 -5.34 5.29 -4.01
C ILE A 22 -4.89 4.55 -2.76
N LEU A 23 -3.89 3.70 -2.93
CA LEU A 23 -3.20 3.04 -1.82
C LEU A 23 -1.92 3.82 -1.54
N ARG A 24 -1.76 4.28 -0.32
CA ARG A 24 -0.52 4.95 0.11
C ARG A 24 0.24 4.01 1.03
N VAL A 25 1.53 3.85 0.77
CA VAL A 25 2.39 3.00 1.59
C VAL A 25 3.62 3.79 2.03
N ASP A 26 4.12 3.43 3.20
CA ASP A 26 5.38 3.94 3.72
C ASP A 26 6.39 2.80 3.63
N VAL A 27 7.36 2.95 2.74
CA VAL A 27 8.43 1.96 2.56
C VAL A 27 9.73 2.60 3.02
N ASN A 28 10.16 2.25 4.21
CA ASN A 28 11.39 2.77 4.82
C ASN A 28 11.44 4.31 4.86
N GLY A 29 10.29 4.95 5.10
CA GLY A 29 10.21 6.40 5.19
C GLY A 29 9.84 7.10 3.89
N THR A 30 9.73 6.36 2.79
CA THR A 30 9.31 6.91 1.51
C THR A 30 7.80 6.66 1.34
N LEU A 31 7.05 7.73 1.11
CA LEU A 31 5.61 7.61 0.86
C LEU A 31 5.36 7.47 -0.64
N ILE A 32 4.66 6.42 -1.01
CA ILE A 32 4.35 6.13 -2.40
C ILE A 32 2.86 5.88 -2.54
N ASP A 33 2.24 6.53 -3.54
CA ASP A 33 0.83 6.33 -3.86
C ASP A 33 0.71 5.44 -5.08
N TYR A 34 -0.18 4.45 -5.00
CA TYR A 34 -0.53 3.58 -6.12
C TYR A 34 -1.96 3.86 -6.51
N SER A 35 -2.17 4.13 -7.81
CA SER A 35 -3.48 4.51 -8.34
C SER A 35 -4.22 3.30 -8.91
N GLY A 36 -5.56 3.34 -8.86
CA GLY A 36 -6.39 2.30 -9.43
C GLY A 36 -6.50 1.04 -8.58
N VAL A 37 -6.10 1.12 -7.32
CA VAL A 37 -6.15 -0.04 -6.43
C VAL A 37 -7.58 -0.24 -5.93
N SER A 38 -8.13 -1.43 -6.15
CA SER A 38 -9.48 -1.73 -5.72
C SER A 38 -9.54 -1.94 -4.20
N GLU A 39 -10.73 -1.76 -3.65
CA GLU A 39 -10.95 -2.00 -2.23
C GLU A 39 -10.66 -3.45 -1.85
N ASP A 40 -10.95 -4.36 -2.76
CA ASP A 40 -10.68 -5.78 -2.54
C ASP A 40 -9.18 -6.03 -2.37
N THR A 41 -8.37 -5.41 -3.21
CA THR A 41 -6.91 -5.53 -3.09
C THR A 41 -6.42 -4.93 -1.78
N TRP A 42 -7.00 -3.79 -1.37
CA TRP A 42 -6.68 -3.18 -0.09
C TRP A 42 -6.99 -4.13 1.07
N ARG A 43 -8.17 -4.77 1.03
CA ARG A 43 -8.55 -5.70 2.08
C ARG A 43 -7.60 -6.88 2.17
N ARG A 44 -7.19 -7.41 1.03
CA ARG A 44 -6.23 -8.52 0.98
C ARG A 44 -4.89 -8.13 1.53
N LEU A 45 -4.41 -6.94 1.18
CA LEU A 45 -3.16 -6.44 1.71
C LEU A 45 -3.23 -6.24 3.22
N SER A 46 -4.24 -5.51 3.68
CA SER A 46 -4.34 -5.15 5.09
C SER A 46 -4.61 -6.35 5.99
N GLY A 47 -5.21 -7.41 5.44
CA GLY A 47 -5.47 -8.64 6.17
C GLY A 47 -4.41 -9.72 5.99
N SER A 48 -3.39 -9.46 5.21
CA SER A 48 -2.36 -10.47 4.92
C SER A 48 -1.41 -10.64 6.11
N SER A 49 -1.05 -11.87 6.40
CA SER A 49 0.00 -12.16 7.38
C SER A 49 1.40 -11.90 6.81
N SER A 50 1.48 -11.72 5.49
CA SER A 50 2.72 -11.44 4.78
C SER A 50 2.53 -10.24 3.88
N MET A 51 2.26 -9.08 4.49
CA MET A 51 1.95 -7.86 3.73
C MET A 51 3.06 -7.45 2.78
N TRP A 52 4.31 -7.57 3.19
CA TRP A 52 5.43 -7.18 2.34
C TRP A 52 5.50 -8.03 1.08
N SER A 53 5.34 -9.36 1.22
CA SER A 53 5.33 -10.26 0.07
C SER A 53 4.14 -9.99 -0.83
N TYR A 54 2.96 -9.80 -0.24
CA TYR A 54 1.76 -9.48 -1.01
C TYR A 54 1.92 -8.19 -1.78
N PHE A 55 2.47 -7.17 -1.15
CA PHE A 55 2.71 -5.88 -1.78
C PHE A 55 3.64 -6.00 -2.97
N ARG A 56 4.75 -6.71 -2.80
CA ARG A 56 5.72 -6.87 -3.87
C ARG A 56 5.18 -7.67 -5.04
N ASP A 57 4.40 -8.71 -4.75
CA ASP A 57 3.91 -9.62 -5.78
C ASP A 57 2.69 -9.08 -6.52
N ASN A 58 1.88 -8.25 -5.86
CA ASN A 58 0.57 -7.88 -6.40
C ASN A 58 0.37 -6.37 -6.60
N ILE A 59 1.22 -5.53 -6.05
CA ILE A 59 1.00 -4.09 -6.08
C ILE A 59 2.18 -3.34 -6.69
N GLU A 60 3.39 -3.62 -6.25
CA GLU A 60 4.56 -2.80 -6.56
C GLU A 60 4.78 -2.54 -8.05
N GLU A 61 4.56 -3.55 -8.89
CA GLU A 61 4.75 -3.41 -10.33
C GLU A 61 3.45 -3.51 -11.13
N GLN A 62 2.31 -3.60 -10.43
CA GLN A 62 1.02 -3.82 -11.09
C GLN A 62 0.22 -2.54 -11.27
N TYR A 63 0.57 -1.48 -10.57
CA TYR A 63 -0.19 -0.23 -10.58
C TYR A 63 0.74 0.94 -10.80
N PRO A 64 0.25 2.04 -11.42
CA PRO A 64 1.03 3.27 -11.51
C PRO A 64 1.39 3.77 -10.13
N GLU A 65 2.65 4.16 -9.95
CA GLU A 65 3.10 4.69 -8.68
C GLU A 65 3.53 6.14 -8.80
N GLN A 66 3.34 6.88 -7.71
CA GLN A 66 3.79 8.26 -7.61
C GLN A 66 4.38 8.44 -6.22
N ARG A 67 5.63 8.87 -6.16
CA ARG A 67 6.25 9.15 -4.88
C ARG A 67 5.71 10.46 -4.33
N VAL A 68 5.24 10.42 -3.09
CA VAL A 68 4.70 11.59 -2.42
C VAL A 68 5.78 12.31 -1.64
N ARG A 69 6.75 11.53 -1.12
CA ARG A 69 7.82 12.11 -0.33
C ARG A 69 9.08 11.27 -0.35
#